data_263db785ceb57f170499b1dc88a2ba0b
#
_entry.id   263db785ceb57f170499b1dc88a2ba0b
#
_cell.length_a   1.000
_cell.length_b   1.000
_cell.length_c   1.000
_cell.angle_alpha   90.00
_cell.angle_beta   90.00
_cell.angle_gamma   90.00
#
_symmetry.space_group_name_H-M   'P 1'
#
loop_
_entity.id
_entity.type
_entity.pdbx_description
1 polymer ?
#
loop_
_entity_poly.entity_id
_entity_poly.type
_entity_poly.pdbx_seq_one_letter_code
_entity_poly.pdbx_strand_id
1 'polypeptide(L)'
;MLASRDSDSRRTTVRKTSDREVVVTRTFDAPARLVFEAWSRPELFKRWWVPRFMGMTLRSCEMDVRTGGKYRLVFGDDPASEMAFFGNYIEVVPNQRIVWTNEESGDEGSITTVTLEERDGKTLLVMSELYPTREAFDAAGTGAQEATHETFAQLDELLAELSAR
;
A
#
# COMPACT_ATOMS: atom_id res chain seq x y z
N MET A 1 -8.89 22.93 11.95
CA MET A 1 -9.94 22.15 12.58
C MET A 1 -9.46 20.80 13.04
N LEU A 2 -9.48 20.60 14.33
CA LEU A 2 -9.01 19.37 14.96
C LEU A 2 -9.80 18.15 14.54
N ALA A 3 -11.06 18.33 14.20
CA ALA A 3 -11.96 17.24 13.83
C ALA A 3 -11.56 16.49 12.55
N SER A 4 -10.87 17.14 11.60
CA SER A 4 -10.52 16.47 10.34
C SER A 4 -9.38 15.46 10.49
N ARG A 5 -8.42 15.72 11.38
CA ARG A 5 -7.31 14.79 11.63
C ARG A 5 -7.79 13.53 12.35
N ASP A 6 -8.63 13.71 13.37
CA ASP A 6 -9.19 12.59 14.11
C ASP A 6 -10.09 11.74 13.22
N SER A 7 -10.87 12.41 12.36
CA SER A 7 -11.73 11.74 11.39
C SER A 7 -10.92 10.89 10.41
N ASP A 8 -9.78 11.43 9.93
CA ASP A 8 -8.93 10.74 8.99
C ASP A 8 -8.24 9.53 9.63
N SER A 9 -7.74 9.70 10.85
CA SER A 9 -7.12 8.62 11.63
C SER A 9 -8.12 7.47 11.89
N ARG A 10 -9.39 7.81 12.09
CA ARG A 10 -10.44 6.81 12.33
C ARG A 10 -10.89 6.09 11.06
N ARG A 11 -10.66 6.67 9.87
CA ARG A 11 -11.00 6.03 8.61
C ARG A 11 -10.11 4.85 8.29
N THR A 12 -8.87 4.89 8.75
CA THR A 12 -7.91 3.80 8.55
C THR A 12 -7.84 3.00 9.83
N THR A 13 -8.16 1.70 9.73
CA THR A 13 -8.04 0.80 10.88
C THR A 13 -6.92 -0.18 10.63
N VAL A 14 -6.14 -0.48 11.68
CA VAL A 14 -5.06 -1.46 11.64
C VAL A 14 -5.36 -2.49 12.71
N ARG A 15 -5.47 -3.77 12.30
CA ARG A 15 -5.83 -4.85 13.22
C ARG A 15 -4.92 -6.05 13.03
N LYS A 16 -4.45 -6.59 14.13
CA LYS A 16 -3.75 -7.88 14.13
C LYS A 16 -4.81 -8.98 14.17
N THR A 17 -4.92 -9.76 13.10
CA THR A 17 -5.94 -10.81 12.98
C THR A 17 -5.44 -12.19 13.39
N SER A 18 -4.12 -12.38 13.45
CA SER A 18 -3.50 -13.61 13.93
C SER A 18 -2.07 -13.27 14.38
N ASP A 19 -1.32 -14.29 14.81
CA ASP A 19 0.09 -14.07 15.19
C ASP A 19 1.00 -13.85 13.98
N ARG A 20 0.46 -13.94 12.76
CA ARG A 20 1.21 -13.75 11.51
C ARG A 20 0.57 -12.76 10.54
N GLU A 21 -0.60 -12.21 10.87
CA GLU A 21 -1.33 -11.39 9.92
C GLU A 21 -1.80 -10.07 10.53
N VAL A 22 -1.66 -9.01 9.75
CA VAL A 22 -2.22 -7.70 10.08
C VAL A 22 -3.10 -7.25 8.91
N VAL A 23 -4.22 -6.61 9.22
CA VAL A 23 -5.18 -6.14 8.23
C VAL A 23 -5.42 -4.65 8.40
N VAL A 24 -5.31 -3.91 7.30
CA VAL A 24 -5.58 -2.47 7.25
C VAL A 24 -6.80 -2.26 6.38
N THR A 25 -7.77 -1.50 6.88
CA THR A 25 -8.98 -1.17 6.12
C THR A 25 -9.21 0.32 6.06
N ARG A 26 -9.72 0.77 4.93
CA ARG A 26 -10.13 2.17 4.74
C ARG A 26 -11.11 2.28 3.58
N THR A 27 -12.10 3.18 3.73
CA THR A 27 -13.01 3.50 2.64
C THR A 27 -12.53 4.80 1.98
N PHE A 28 -12.38 4.76 0.65
CA PHE A 28 -11.97 5.92 -0.14
C PHE A 28 -13.17 6.47 -0.90
N ASP A 29 -13.24 7.79 -1.01
CA ASP A 29 -14.32 8.47 -1.72
C ASP A 29 -13.98 8.59 -3.21
N ALA A 30 -13.90 7.43 -3.87
CA ALA A 30 -13.59 7.34 -5.28
C ALA A 30 -13.99 5.96 -5.80
N PRO A 31 -14.29 5.83 -7.10
CA PRO A 31 -14.62 4.52 -7.66
C PRO A 31 -13.41 3.60 -7.72
N ALA A 32 -13.66 2.29 -7.71
CA ALA A 32 -12.59 1.28 -7.67
C ALA A 32 -11.59 1.43 -8.82
N ARG A 33 -12.04 1.84 -10.00
CA ARG A 33 -11.14 2.02 -11.14
C ARG A 33 -10.07 3.08 -10.87
N LEU A 34 -10.41 4.17 -10.18
CA LEU A 34 -9.44 5.21 -9.84
C LEU A 34 -8.49 4.74 -8.73
N VAL A 35 -9.02 4.02 -7.75
CA VAL A 35 -8.18 3.45 -6.70
C VAL A 35 -7.21 2.45 -7.32
N PHE A 36 -7.68 1.59 -8.21
CA PHE A 36 -6.82 0.63 -8.89
C PHE A 36 -5.75 1.33 -9.73
N GLU A 37 -6.09 2.40 -10.44
CA GLU A 37 -5.11 3.17 -11.20
C GLU A 37 -4.00 3.71 -10.30
N ALA A 38 -4.36 4.23 -9.12
CA ALA A 38 -3.38 4.76 -8.17
C ALA A 38 -2.44 3.69 -7.64
N TRP A 39 -2.89 2.45 -7.59
CA TRP A 39 -2.07 1.30 -7.16
C TRP A 39 -1.29 0.65 -8.29
N SER A 40 -1.70 0.83 -9.54
CA SER A 40 -1.13 0.09 -10.66
C SER A 40 -0.27 0.91 -11.61
N ARG A 41 -0.39 2.22 -11.58
CA ARG A 41 0.39 3.10 -12.45
C ARG A 41 1.54 3.70 -11.67
N PRO A 42 2.79 3.43 -12.07
CA PRO A 42 3.97 3.91 -11.32
C PRO A 42 3.97 5.42 -11.08
N GLU A 43 3.57 6.22 -12.06
CA GLU A 43 3.56 7.67 -11.95
C GLU A 43 2.56 8.17 -10.91
N LEU A 44 1.51 7.39 -10.63
CA LEU A 44 0.54 7.72 -9.59
C LEU A 44 0.96 7.11 -8.25
N PHE A 45 1.39 5.85 -8.27
CA PHE A 45 1.79 5.13 -7.07
C PHE A 45 2.88 5.85 -6.28
N LYS A 46 3.90 6.35 -6.96
CA LYS A 46 5.01 7.05 -6.30
C LYS A 46 4.58 8.34 -5.61
N ARG A 47 3.41 8.88 -5.93
CA ARG A 47 2.93 10.12 -5.34
C ARG A 47 2.36 9.95 -3.95
N TRP A 48 1.95 8.75 -3.57
CA TRP A 48 1.29 8.54 -2.27
C TRP A 48 1.89 7.44 -1.42
N TRP A 49 2.72 6.55 -1.99
CA TRP A 49 3.21 5.36 -1.28
C TRP A 49 4.19 5.69 -0.14
N VAL A 50 4.95 6.77 -0.25
CA VAL A 50 5.95 7.13 0.76
C VAL A 50 5.39 8.19 1.69
N PRO A 51 5.35 7.92 3.03
CA PRO A 51 4.90 8.93 3.98
C PRO A 51 5.79 10.16 3.93
N ARG A 52 5.18 11.34 3.87
CA ARG A 52 5.92 12.61 3.81
C ARG A 52 6.82 12.81 5.03
N PHE A 53 6.36 12.33 6.19
CA PHE A 53 7.14 12.52 7.42
C PHE A 53 8.48 11.77 7.41
N MET A 54 8.62 10.74 6.58
CA MET A 54 9.87 9.98 6.48
C MET A 54 10.96 10.71 5.72
N GLY A 55 10.61 11.70 4.90
CA GLY A 55 11.58 12.45 4.11
C GLY A 55 12.35 11.60 3.11
N MET A 56 11.86 10.43 2.78
CA MET A 56 12.52 9.53 1.83
C MET A 56 12.07 9.80 0.41
N THR A 57 12.99 9.61 -0.53
CA THR A 57 12.72 9.78 -1.95
C THR A 57 12.60 8.40 -2.61
N LEU A 58 11.52 8.19 -3.34
CA LEU A 58 11.36 7.00 -4.18
C LEU A 58 12.04 7.29 -5.52
N ARG A 59 13.27 6.83 -5.68
CA ARG A 59 14.11 7.11 -6.85
C ARG A 59 13.70 6.34 -8.08
N SER A 60 13.24 5.11 -7.90
CA SER A 60 12.84 4.27 -9.00
C SER A 60 11.57 3.52 -8.61
N CYS A 61 10.63 3.46 -9.54
CA CYS A 61 9.36 2.78 -9.33
C CYS A 61 9.02 2.01 -10.59
N GLU A 62 9.41 0.74 -10.62
CA GLU A 62 9.15 -0.15 -11.74
C GLU A 62 8.07 -1.13 -11.34
N MET A 63 6.97 -1.14 -12.06
CA MET A 63 5.82 -1.97 -11.71
C MET A 63 5.16 -2.48 -12.99
N ASP A 64 5.03 -3.79 -13.08
CA ASP A 64 4.28 -4.46 -14.15
C ASP A 64 3.09 -5.14 -13.48
N VAL A 65 2.03 -4.37 -13.25
CA VAL A 65 0.91 -4.80 -12.42
C VAL A 65 -0.05 -5.69 -13.20
N ARG A 66 0.32 -6.96 -13.28
CA ARG A 66 -0.46 -8.02 -13.90
C ARG A 66 -0.07 -9.34 -13.26
N THR A 67 -0.92 -10.33 -13.34
CA THR A 67 -0.59 -11.66 -12.83
C THR A 67 0.70 -12.15 -13.50
N GLY A 68 1.70 -12.48 -12.67
CA GLY A 68 3.02 -12.91 -13.15
C GLY A 68 4.00 -11.77 -13.39
N GLY A 69 3.58 -10.51 -13.26
CA GLY A 69 4.49 -9.36 -13.38
C GLY A 69 5.33 -9.18 -12.13
N LYS A 70 6.24 -8.22 -12.19
CA LYS A 70 7.17 -7.93 -11.09
C LYS A 70 7.18 -6.45 -10.77
N TYR A 71 7.66 -6.13 -9.55
CA TYR A 71 7.87 -4.75 -9.17
C TYR A 71 9.23 -4.58 -8.49
N ARG A 72 9.77 -3.37 -8.58
CA ARG A 72 10.99 -2.98 -7.87
C ARG A 72 10.90 -1.50 -7.51
N LEU A 73 10.96 -1.22 -6.23
CA LEU A 73 10.92 0.13 -5.69
C LEU A 73 12.27 0.43 -5.04
N VAL A 74 12.90 1.53 -5.43
CA VAL A 74 14.20 1.93 -4.86
C VAL A 74 14.06 3.26 -4.15
N PHE A 75 14.41 3.27 -2.87
CA PHE A 75 14.38 4.45 -2.01
C PHE A 75 15.80 4.90 -1.71
N GLY A 76 15.97 6.18 -1.47
CA GLY A 76 17.25 6.76 -1.05
C GLY A 76 17.67 7.93 -1.92
N ASP A 77 18.45 8.86 -1.33
CA ASP A 77 18.88 10.07 -2.02
C ASP A 77 20.21 9.88 -2.76
N ASP A 78 21.00 8.86 -2.40
CA ASP A 78 22.25 8.55 -3.08
C ASP A 78 22.49 7.04 -3.12
N PRO A 79 23.39 6.57 -4.00
CA PRO A 79 23.65 5.14 -4.17
C PRO A 79 24.10 4.41 -2.91
N ALA A 80 24.73 5.11 -1.97
CA ALA A 80 25.22 4.48 -0.73
C ALA A 80 24.10 4.20 0.25
N SER A 81 22.97 4.91 0.14
CA SER A 81 21.83 4.74 1.05
C SER A 81 20.62 4.10 0.39
N GLU A 82 20.77 3.50 -0.79
CA GLU A 82 19.66 2.89 -1.50
C GLU A 82 19.11 1.67 -0.78
N MET A 83 17.78 1.59 -0.73
CA MET A 83 17.05 0.42 -0.25
C MET A 83 16.08 -0.02 -1.34
N ALA A 84 16.13 -1.29 -1.71
CA ALA A 84 15.27 -1.84 -2.75
C ALA A 84 14.23 -2.77 -2.14
N PHE A 85 12.99 -2.61 -2.58
CA PHE A 85 11.89 -3.51 -2.26
C PHE A 85 11.39 -4.10 -3.56
N PHE A 86 11.22 -5.40 -3.62
CA PHE A 86 10.87 -6.06 -4.87
C PHE A 86 10.09 -7.35 -4.61
N GLY A 87 9.42 -7.81 -5.64
CA GLY A 87 8.65 -9.04 -5.58
C GLY A 87 7.88 -9.30 -6.87
N ASN A 88 6.94 -10.21 -6.77
CA ASN A 88 6.12 -10.64 -7.90
C ASN A 88 4.64 -10.40 -7.59
N TYR A 89 3.87 -10.09 -8.63
CA TYR A 89 2.41 -10.07 -8.52
C TYR A 89 1.89 -11.49 -8.74
N ILE A 90 1.34 -12.07 -7.70
CA ILE A 90 0.77 -13.43 -7.76
C ILE A 90 -0.54 -13.42 -8.51
N GLU A 91 -1.36 -12.40 -8.25
CA GLU A 91 -2.68 -12.29 -8.84
C GLU A 91 -3.06 -10.82 -8.99
N VAL A 92 -3.55 -10.44 -10.15
CA VAL A 92 -4.10 -9.10 -10.38
C VAL A 92 -5.42 -9.26 -11.11
N VAL A 93 -6.49 -8.81 -10.47
CA VAL A 93 -7.81 -8.72 -11.07
C VAL A 93 -8.15 -7.23 -11.13
N PRO A 94 -8.19 -6.61 -12.32
CA PRO A 94 -8.40 -5.18 -12.44
C PRO A 94 -9.61 -4.69 -11.64
N ASN A 95 -9.40 -3.61 -10.89
CA ASN A 95 -10.41 -2.95 -10.06
C ASN A 95 -10.92 -3.77 -8.88
N GLN A 96 -10.34 -4.95 -8.62
CA GLN A 96 -10.83 -5.84 -7.58
C GLN A 96 -9.77 -6.36 -6.61
N ARG A 97 -8.59 -6.75 -7.13
CA ARG A 97 -7.64 -7.47 -6.28
C ARG A 97 -6.21 -7.39 -6.80
N ILE A 98 -5.28 -7.16 -5.90
CA ILE A 98 -3.83 -7.20 -6.19
C ILE A 98 -3.19 -8.01 -5.07
N VAL A 99 -2.42 -9.04 -5.44
CA VAL A 99 -1.67 -9.87 -4.49
C VAL A 99 -0.21 -9.88 -4.91
N TRP A 100 0.68 -9.55 -3.99
CA TRP A 100 2.11 -9.55 -4.30
C TRP A 100 2.93 -10.13 -3.17
N THR A 101 4.15 -10.56 -3.53
CA THR A 101 5.15 -11.03 -2.57
C THR A 101 6.09 -9.90 -2.20
N ASN A 102 6.68 -10.00 -1.03
CA ASN A 102 7.72 -9.06 -0.56
C ASN A 102 8.98 -9.89 -0.38
N GLU A 103 9.93 -9.75 -1.33
CA GLU A 103 11.08 -10.66 -1.43
C GLU A 103 12.42 -10.02 -1.06
N GLU A 104 12.42 -8.80 -0.57
CA GLU A 104 13.63 -8.05 -0.25
C GLU A 104 14.48 -8.68 0.85
N SER A 105 13.91 -9.55 1.66
CA SER A 105 14.67 -10.23 2.72
C SER A 105 15.41 -11.48 2.22
N GLY A 106 15.19 -11.86 0.95
CA GLY A 106 15.86 -13.03 0.36
C GLY A 106 15.25 -14.37 0.71
N ASP A 107 14.35 -14.43 1.65
CA ASP A 107 13.62 -15.63 2.06
C ASP A 107 12.16 -15.51 1.69
N GLU A 108 11.35 -16.51 2.08
CA GLU A 108 9.91 -16.39 1.97
C GLU A 108 9.44 -15.16 2.77
N GLY A 109 9.12 -14.10 2.05
CA GLY A 109 8.66 -12.88 2.66
C GLY A 109 7.16 -12.89 2.93
N SER A 110 6.65 -11.76 3.39
CA SER A 110 5.22 -11.61 3.58
C SER A 110 4.50 -11.57 2.22
N ILE A 111 3.22 -11.89 2.26
CA ILE A 111 2.34 -11.77 1.09
C ILE A 111 1.31 -10.71 1.41
N THR A 112 1.20 -9.72 0.53
CA THR A 112 0.24 -8.63 0.70
C THR A 112 -0.91 -8.81 -0.28
N THR A 113 -2.13 -8.71 0.23
CA THR A 113 -3.35 -8.80 -0.56
C THR A 113 -4.13 -7.52 -0.39
N VAL A 114 -4.48 -6.88 -1.51
CA VAL A 114 -5.34 -5.70 -1.52
C VAL A 114 -6.60 -6.06 -2.26
N THR A 115 -7.76 -5.84 -1.63
CA THR A 115 -9.06 -6.03 -2.28
C THR A 115 -9.80 -4.71 -2.31
N LEU A 116 -10.56 -4.51 -3.39
CA LEU A 116 -11.35 -3.30 -3.61
C LEU A 116 -12.80 -3.69 -3.82
N GLU A 117 -13.69 -3.09 -3.03
CA GLU A 117 -15.13 -3.32 -3.16
C GLU A 117 -15.81 -1.97 -3.28
N GLU A 118 -16.42 -1.71 -4.43
CA GLU A 118 -17.07 -0.44 -4.69
C GLU A 118 -18.54 -0.51 -4.30
N ARG A 119 -19.01 0.54 -3.59
CA ARG A 119 -20.41 0.74 -3.25
C ARG A 119 -20.73 2.22 -3.31
N ASP A 120 -21.72 2.59 -4.09
CA ASP A 120 -22.22 3.99 -4.19
C ASP A 120 -21.10 4.99 -4.51
N GLY A 121 -20.20 4.60 -5.41
CA GLY A 121 -19.10 5.47 -5.84
C GLY A 121 -17.94 5.55 -4.87
N LYS A 122 -17.98 4.81 -3.78
CA LYS A 122 -16.90 4.73 -2.80
C LYS A 122 -16.29 3.34 -2.82
N THR A 123 -15.04 3.22 -2.41
CA THR A 123 -14.34 1.93 -2.45
C THR A 123 -13.83 1.56 -1.06
N LEU A 124 -14.23 0.39 -0.60
CA LEU A 124 -13.65 -0.21 0.60
C LEU A 124 -12.40 -0.95 0.19
N LEU A 125 -11.26 -0.50 0.71
CA LEU A 125 -9.97 -1.15 0.50
C LEU A 125 -9.61 -1.95 1.73
N VAL A 126 -9.27 -3.23 1.52
CA VAL A 126 -8.78 -4.10 2.59
C VAL A 126 -7.41 -4.59 2.17
N MET A 127 -6.40 -4.26 2.97
CA MET A 127 -5.02 -4.69 2.73
C MET A 127 -4.59 -5.59 3.87
N SER A 128 -4.27 -6.85 3.55
CA SER A 128 -3.76 -7.79 4.53
C SER A 128 -2.31 -8.12 4.22
N GLU A 129 -1.51 -8.29 5.26
CA GLU A 129 -0.13 -8.73 5.12
C GLU A 129 0.06 -9.95 5.99
N LEU A 130 0.35 -11.08 5.33
CA LEU A 130 0.55 -12.36 5.98
C LEU A 130 2.03 -12.70 5.97
N TYR A 131 2.61 -12.84 7.16
CA TYR A 131 4.02 -13.18 7.31
C TYR A 131 4.21 -14.70 7.29
N PRO A 132 5.38 -15.19 6.86
CA PRO A 132 5.61 -16.64 6.77
C PRO A 132 5.67 -17.30 8.14
N THR A 133 6.13 -16.56 9.18
CA THR A 133 6.24 -17.08 10.54
C THR A 133 5.85 -16.00 11.54
N ARG A 134 5.55 -16.42 12.76
CA ARG A 134 5.31 -15.51 13.88
C ARG A 134 6.55 -14.66 14.16
N GLU A 135 7.72 -15.28 14.08
CA GLU A 135 8.98 -14.61 14.33
C GLU A 135 9.21 -13.48 13.33
N ALA A 136 8.88 -13.72 12.04
CA ALA A 136 8.97 -12.69 11.02
C ALA A 136 8.02 -11.52 11.31
N PHE A 137 6.81 -11.83 11.76
CA PHE A 137 5.84 -10.81 12.15
C PHE A 137 6.37 -9.98 13.31
N ASP A 138 6.87 -10.65 14.36
CA ASP A 138 7.37 -9.97 15.55
C ASP A 138 8.58 -9.09 15.22
N ALA A 139 9.45 -9.54 14.32
CA ALA A 139 10.62 -8.79 13.92
C ALA A 139 10.25 -7.52 13.12
N ALA A 140 9.22 -7.62 12.28
CA ALA A 140 8.76 -6.48 11.48
C ALA A 140 7.99 -5.45 12.32
N GLY A 141 7.22 -5.93 13.31
CA GLY A 141 6.34 -5.06 14.09
C GLY A 141 5.19 -4.54 13.26
N THR A 142 4.51 -3.54 13.77
CA THR A 142 3.35 -2.92 13.11
C THR A 142 3.64 -1.51 12.58
N GLY A 143 4.90 -1.09 12.59
CA GLY A 143 5.26 0.26 12.19
C GLY A 143 4.89 0.60 10.75
N ALA A 144 5.08 -0.34 9.82
CA ALA A 144 4.75 -0.12 8.42
C ALA A 144 3.24 0.06 8.25
N GLN A 145 2.45 -0.75 8.95
CA GLN A 145 1.00 -0.67 8.86
C GLN A 145 0.46 0.60 9.53
N GLU A 146 1.09 1.04 10.60
CA GLU A 146 0.71 2.30 11.24
C GLU A 146 1.03 3.50 10.34
N ALA A 147 2.11 3.41 9.57
CA ALA A 147 2.44 4.44 8.60
C ALA A 147 1.39 4.57 7.50
N THR A 148 0.54 3.55 7.29
CA THR A 148 -0.50 3.61 6.27
C THR A 148 -1.56 4.67 6.57
N HIS A 149 -1.70 5.11 7.81
CA HIS A 149 -2.57 6.25 8.13
C HIS A 149 -2.17 7.47 7.30
N GLU A 150 -0.86 7.72 7.22
CA GLU A 150 -0.34 8.85 6.44
C GLU A 150 -0.40 8.58 4.95
N THR A 151 0.05 7.41 4.50
CA THR A 151 0.06 7.11 3.06
C THR A 151 -1.36 7.05 2.50
N PHE A 152 -2.32 6.53 3.26
CA PHE A 152 -3.70 6.49 2.80
C PHE A 152 -4.35 7.87 2.81
N ALA A 153 -3.94 8.75 3.71
CA ALA A 153 -4.37 10.15 3.64
C ALA A 153 -3.82 10.82 2.38
N GLN A 154 -2.58 10.50 2.01
CA GLN A 154 -1.98 10.99 0.77
C GLN A 154 -2.69 10.41 -0.46
N LEU A 155 -3.11 9.15 -0.38
CA LEU A 155 -3.90 8.53 -1.44
C LEU A 155 -5.24 9.23 -1.61
N ASP A 156 -5.91 9.59 -0.50
CA ASP A 156 -7.16 10.37 -0.54
C ASP A 156 -6.97 11.68 -1.29
N GLU A 157 -5.88 12.38 -1.01
CA GLU A 157 -5.58 13.64 -1.69
C GLU A 157 -5.42 13.43 -3.20
N LEU A 158 -4.69 12.39 -3.59
CA LEU A 158 -4.50 12.06 -4.99
C LEU A 158 -5.83 11.71 -5.67
N LEU A 159 -6.64 10.90 -5.01
CA LEU A 159 -7.94 10.49 -5.55
C LEU A 159 -8.87 11.68 -5.75
N ALA A 160 -8.87 12.63 -4.81
CA ALA A 160 -9.64 13.86 -4.94
C ALA A 160 -9.20 14.66 -6.15
N GLU A 161 -7.88 14.73 -6.38
CA GLU A 161 -7.33 15.42 -7.55
C GLU A 161 -7.73 14.72 -8.86
N LEU A 162 -7.66 13.39 -8.90
CA LEU A 162 -8.04 12.62 -10.09
C LEU A 162 -9.54 12.73 -10.37
N SER A 163 -10.36 12.76 -9.33
CA SER A 163 -11.81 12.88 -9.48
C SER A 163 -12.26 14.24 -9.97
N ALA A 164 -11.44 15.28 -9.77
CA ALA A 164 -11.75 16.64 -10.19
C ALA A 164 -11.48 16.90 -11.69
N ARG A 165 -10.84 15.97 -12.38
CA ARG A 165 -10.49 16.10 -13.80
C ARG A 165 -11.62 15.69 -14.73
#